data_70dec95f227bd9ce12a480d355b9edf2
#
_entry.id   70dec95f227bd9ce12a480d355b9edf2
#
_cell.length_a   1.000
_cell.length_b   1.000
_cell.length_c   1.000
_cell.angle_alpha   90.00
_cell.angle_beta   90.00
_cell.angle_gamma   90.00
#
_symmetry.space_group_name_H-M   'P 1'
#
loop_
_entity.id
_entity.type
_entity.pdbx_description
1 polymer ?
#
loop_
_entity_poly.entity_id
_entity_poly.type
_entity_poly.pdbx_seq_one_letter_code
_entity_poly.pdbx_strand_id
1 'polypeptide(L)'
;MIFYTNVQLPVSKQSIQVREMNMQEYTVLQKHLLESNEADVAQSMLNIAQLCCKQDIKHLCNVDAFYILCKIRTMSLSDELQFVFNGANIKCSLEDCIQKMQSMDFNCKKVLLVNDMPIELNLPQMLNIKDYADVLESVIAKVGGIELHSLNAMDRTRVLNSLPATVIEQCVEFIKKGFAAMQHHWFIQPNEAVDTPGIELNAFNNSLLEILKFIFKDDLMNTYNLKYILASKLNITPAQADALSPVECRIYVSLLNDEVSKQNKQLQDQNNAAKYNL
;
A
#
# COMPACT_ATOMS: atom_id res chain seq x y z
N MET A 1 8.44 14.21 18.12
CA MET A 1 9.15 14.78 16.91
C MET A 1 8.76 13.87 15.75
N ILE A 2 8.26 14.41 14.63
CA ILE A 2 7.86 13.60 13.47
C ILE A 2 9.08 13.53 12.53
N PHE A 3 9.52 12.31 12.23
CA PHE A 3 10.62 12.07 11.30
C PHE A 3 10.07 11.80 9.90
N TYR A 4 10.71 12.41 8.91
CA TYR A 4 10.41 12.19 7.50
C TYR A 4 11.61 11.59 6.79
N THR A 5 11.36 10.61 5.96
CA THR A 5 12.36 9.97 5.07
C THR A 5 12.16 10.47 3.65
N ASN A 6 13.23 10.83 2.97
CA ASN A 6 13.17 11.17 1.54
C ASN A 6 13.02 9.89 0.72
N VAL A 7 12.05 9.88 -0.16
CA VAL A 7 11.72 8.75 -1.02
C VAL A 7 11.66 9.23 -2.47
N GLN A 8 12.42 8.58 -3.35
CA GLN A 8 12.35 8.85 -4.79
C GLN A 8 11.30 7.96 -5.43
N LEU A 9 10.36 8.58 -6.15
CA LEU A 9 9.26 7.88 -6.80
C LEU A 9 9.73 7.16 -8.08
N PRO A 10 9.20 5.95 -8.37
CA PRO A 10 9.66 5.14 -9.49
C PRO A 10 9.25 5.70 -10.86
N VAL A 11 8.08 6.33 -10.97
CA VAL A 11 7.53 6.84 -12.24
C VAL A 11 7.86 8.31 -12.45
N SER A 12 7.42 9.19 -11.56
CA SER A 12 7.60 10.63 -11.69
C SER A 12 9.04 11.09 -11.43
N LYS A 13 9.88 10.22 -10.82
CA LYS A 13 11.26 10.53 -10.38
C LYS A 13 11.34 11.70 -9.39
N GLN A 14 10.21 12.12 -8.83
CA GLN A 14 10.16 13.16 -7.80
C GLN A 14 10.66 12.62 -6.47
N SER A 15 11.29 13.46 -5.68
CA SER A 15 11.64 13.16 -4.28
C SER A 15 10.57 13.73 -3.36
N ILE A 16 9.96 12.87 -2.56
CA ILE A 16 8.95 13.24 -1.58
C ILE A 16 9.40 12.86 -0.17
N GLN A 17 8.86 13.57 0.82
CA GLN A 17 9.10 13.29 2.23
C GLN A 17 7.93 12.49 2.81
N VAL A 18 8.24 11.27 3.29
CA VAL A 18 7.26 10.33 3.81
C VAL A 18 7.56 10.04 5.28
N ARG A 19 6.53 9.98 6.11
CA ARG A 19 6.60 9.49 7.50
C ARG A 19 5.85 8.18 7.67
N GLU A 20 6.14 7.50 8.74
CA GLU A 20 5.29 6.40 9.21
C GLU A 20 3.87 6.89 9.57
N MET A 21 2.88 6.01 9.46
CA MET A 21 1.55 6.27 9.99
C MET A 21 1.51 6.01 11.50
N ASN A 22 0.67 6.75 12.19
CA ASN A 22 0.42 6.53 13.61
C ASN A 22 -0.68 5.48 13.82
N MET A 23 -0.88 5.06 15.07
CA MET A 23 -1.85 4.02 15.43
C MET A 23 -3.30 4.45 15.17
N GLN A 24 -3.62 5.75 15.22
CA GLN A 24 -4.95 6.26 14.87
C GLN A 24 -5.21 6.08 13.38
N GLU A 25 -4.28 6.50 12.52
CA GLU A 25 -4.36 6.35 11.06
C GLU A 25 -4.46 4.87 10.67
N TYR A 26 -3.63 4.03 11.31
CA TYR A 26 -3.68 2.58 11.10
C TYR A 26 -5.03 1.97 11.50
N THR A 27 -5.59 2.37 12.67
CA THR A 27 -6.90 1.89 13.12
C THR A 27 -8.01 2.27 12.15
N VAL A 28 -7.98 3.50 11.61
CA VAL A 28 -8.93 3.96 10.59
C VAL A 28 -8.80 3.12 9.33
N LEU A 29 -7.58 2.88 8.85
CA LEU A 29 -7.35 2.02 7.68
C LEU A 29 -7.90 0.62 7.88
N GLN A 30 -7.63 -0.01 9.04
CA GLN A 30 -8.14 -1.37 9.32
C GLN A 30 -9.67 -1.43 9.32
N LYS A 31 -10.36 -0.40 9.83
CA LYS A 31 -11.82 -0.33 9.76
C LYS A 31 -12.31 -0.26 8.31
N HIS A 32 -11.74 0.60 7.49
CA HIS A 32 -12.11 0.71 6.08
C HIS A 32 -11.84 -0.58 5.30
N LEU A 33 -10.76 -1.31 5.61
CA LEU A 33 -10.47 -2.61 5.01
C LEU A 33 -11.54 -3.67 5.30
N LEU A 34 -12.27 -3.53 6.42
CA LEU A 34 -13.39 -4.42 6.80
C LEU A 34 -14.73 -4.01 6.16
N GLU A 35 -14.91 -2.75 5.82
CA GLU A 35 -16.18 -2.18 5.36
C GLU A 35 -16.48 -2.39 3.86
N SER A 36 -15.80 -3.28 3.18
CA SER A 36 -16.11 -3.92 1.89
C SER A 36 -16.44 -3.04 0.66
N ASN A 37 -16.50 -1.73 0.73
CA ASN A 37 -16.63 -0.88 -0.45
C ASN A 37 -15.23 -0.51 -0.98
N GLU A 38 -14.86 -1.05 -2.14
CA GLU A 38 -13.52 -0.85 -2.72
C GLU A 38 -13.18 0.61 -3.01
N ALA A 39 -14.16 1.42 -3.38
CA ALA A 39 -13.94 2.85 -3.62
C ALA A 39 -13.54 3.58 -2.33
N ASP A 40 -14.23 3.27 -1.22
CA ASP A 40 -13.93 3.86 0.09
C ASP A 40 -12.59 3.39 0.62
N VAL A 41 -12.24 2.11 0.39
CA VAL A 41 -10.92 1.56 0.75
C VAL A 41 -9.82 2.27 -0.04
N ALA A 42 -9.97 2.39 -1.36
CA ALA A 42 -9.00 3.07 -2.22
C ALA A 42 -8.82 4.54 -1.81
N GLN A 43 -9.93 5.24 -1.54
CA GLN A 43 -9.89 6.63 -1.08
C GLN A 43 -9.25 6.77 0.30
N SER A 44 -9.53 5.85 1.23
CA SER A 44 -8.91 5.83 2.56
C SER A 44 -7.40 5.64 2.46
N MET A 45 -6.93 4.72 1.60
CA MET A 45 -5.51 4.51 1.35
C MET A 45 -4.83 5.76 0.79
N LEU A 46 -5.43 6.43 -0.19
CA LEU A 46 -4.90 7.68 -0.75
C LEU A 46 -4.88 8.80 0.30
N ASN A 47 -5.91 8.91 1.13
CA ASN A 47 -5.95 9.88 2.22
C ASN A 47 -4.82 9.64 3.23
N ILE A 48 -4.55 8.39 3.60
CA ILE A 48 -3.45 8.03 4.49
C ILE A 48 -2.10 8.33 3.84
N ALA A 49 -1.93 7.99 2.57
CA ALA A 49 -0.72 8.36 1.83
C ALA A 49 -0.50 9.88 1.85
N GLN A 50 -1.57 10.67 1.61
CA GLN A 50 -1.49 12.13 1.67
C GLN A 50 -1.14 12.65 3.06
N LEU A 51 -1.72 12.09 4.12
CA LEU A 51 -1.41 12.47 5.52
C LEU A 51 0.04 12.14 5.92
N CYS A 52 0.58 11.06 5.38
CA CYS A 52 1.95 10.63 5.65
C CYS A 52 2.98 11.33 4.75
N CYS A 53 2.57 12.02 3.70
CA CYS A 53 3.44 12.80 2.82
C CYS A 53 3.41 14.28 3.18
N LYS A 54 4.57 14.94 3.08
CA LYS A 54 4.66 16.40 3.31
C LYS A 54 4.20 17.19 2.09
N GLN A 55 4.41 16.64 0.90
CA GLN A 55 4.01 17.24 -0.37
C GLN A 55 2.60 16.77 -0.76
N ASP A 56 1.93 17.53 -1.64
CA ASP A 56 0.67 17.07 -2.26
C ASP A 56 0.96 15.97 -3.28
N ILE A 57 0.27 14.82 -3.11
CA ILE A 57 0.44 13.62 -3.93
C ILE A 57 -0.75 13.35 -4.87
N LYS A 58 -1.77 14.21 -4.87
CA LYS A 58 -3.01 13.98 -5.65
C LYS A 58 -2.79 13.90 -7.16
N HIS A 59 -1.70 14.47 -7.65
CA HIS A 59 -1.34 14.47 -9.08
C HIS A 59 -0.52 13.24 -9.50
N LEU A 60 -0.13 12.38 -8.56
CA LEU A 60 0.70 11.21 -8.84
C LEU A 60 -0.10 10.11 -9.52
N CYS A 61 0.58 9.33 -10.35
CA CYS A 61 -0.04 8.11 -10.90
C CYS A 61 -0.18 7.04 -9.81
N ASN A 62 -1.03 6.06 -10.09
CA ASN A 62 -1.32 4.97 -9.15
C ASN A 62 -0.09 4.11 -8.78
N VAL A 63 0.89 3.98 -9.67
CA VAL A 63 2.16 3.27 -9.38
C VAL A 63 2.98 4.02 -8.33
N ASP A 64 3.09 5.35 -8.46
CA ASP A 64 3.77 6.17 -7.46
C ASP A 64 3.02 6.17 -6.12
N ALA A 65 1.68 6.27 -6.16
CA ALA A 65 0.85 6.18 -4.96
C ALA A 65 0.97 4.80 -4.27
N PHE A 66 0.95 3.73 -5.05
CA PHE A 66 1.18 2.37 -4.56
C PHE A 66 2.56 2.24 -3.90
N TYR A 67 3.60 2.74 -4.54
CA TYR A 67 4.96 2.73 -4.00
C TYR A 67 5.06 3.47 -2.66
N ILE A 68 4.43 4.66 -2.55
CA ILE A 68 4.35 5.41 -1.30
C ILE A 68 3.69 4.58 -0.19
N LEU A 69 2.55 3.95 -0.49
CA LEU A 69 1.81 3.13 0.47
C LEU A 69 2.65 1.92 0.93
N CYS A 70 3.37 1.27 0.01
CA CYS A 70 4.30 0.22 0.38
C CYS A 70 5.41 0.73 1.30
N LYS A 71 5.99 1.90 1.04
CA LYS A 71 6.98 2.53 1.93
C LYS A 71 6.41 2.88 3.29
N ILE A 72 5.21 3.45 3.36
CA ILE A 72 4.52 3.71 4.63
C ILE A 72 4.34 2.39 5.40
N ARG A 73 3.96 1.32 4.72
CA ARG A 73 3.78 -0.01 5.31
C ARG A 73 5.09 -0.55 5.92
N THR A 74 6.21 -0.49 5.19
CA THR A 74 7.51 -0.97 5.69
C THR A 74 7.97 -0.17 6.91
N MET A 75 7.77 1.14 6.91
CA MET A 75 8.13 2.03 8.02
C MET A 75 7.25 1.83 9.26
N SER A 76 5.94 1.62 9.06
CA SER A 76 4.95 1.63 10.14
C SER A 76 4.70 0.28 10.80
N LEU A 77 4.90 -0.81 10.08
CA LEU A 77 4.58 -2.15 10.54
C LEU A 77 5.80 -3.07 10.59
N SER A 78 6.27 -3.48 9.46
CA SER A 78 7.52 -4.23 9.26
C SER A 78 7.76 -4.41 7.75
N ASP A 79 8.97 -4.75 7.38
CA ASP A 79 9.32 -5.14 6.02
C ASP A 79 8.79 -6.54 5.68
N GLU A 80 8.80 -7.45 6.65
CA GLU A 80 8.42 -8.84 6.44
C GLU A 80 6.91 -9.01 6.30
N LEU A 81 6.49 -9.64 5.21
CA LEU A 81 5.14 -10.15 4.99
C LEU A 81 5.14 -11.65 5.27
N GLN A 82 4.20 -12.11 6.12
CA GLN A 82 4.00 -13.52 6.42
C GLN A 82 2.56 -13.90 6.09
N PHE A 83 2.39 -14.97 5.33
CA PHE A 83 1.06 -15.49 5.00
C PHE A 83 1.11 -16.98 4.68
N VAL A 84 -0.05 -17.62 4.73
CA VAL A 84 -0.19 -19.03 4.39
C VAL A 84 -0.70 -19.14 2.96
N PHE A 85 0.03 -19.89 2.12
CA PHE A 85 -0.39 -20.22 0.77
C PHE A 85 -0.26 -21.71 0.54
N ASN A 86 -1.33 -22.37 0.10
CA ASN A 86 -1.40 -23.82 -0.09
C ASN A 86 -0.88 -24.63 1.12
N GLY A 87 -1.13 -24.15 2.35
CA GLY A 87 -0.68 -24.79 3.59
C GLY A 87 0.77 -24.53 3.98
N ALA A 88 1.55 -23.82 3.16
CA ALA A 88 2.91 -23.41 3.48
C ALA A 88 2.96 -22.00 4.04
N ASN A 89 3.77 -21.75 5.08
CA ASN A 89 4.08 -20.42 5.58
C ASN A 89 5.10 -19.76 4.66
N ILE A 90 4.71 -18.67 4.03
CA ILE A 90 5.55 -17.89 3.13
C ILE A 90 5.96 -16.60 3.82
N LYS A 91 7.23 -16.25 3.69
CA LYS A 91 7.82 -14.99 4.13
C LYS A 91 8.44 -14.29 2.94
N CYS A 92 8.16 -13.00 2.79
CA CYS A 92 8.80 -12.19 1.76
C CYS A 92 9.11 -10.79 2.30
N SER A 93 10.17 -10.17 1.73
CA SER A 93 10.53 -8.78 2.01
C SER A 93 9.78 -7.85 1.07
N LEU A 94 9.00 -6.93 1.64
CA LEU A 94 8.34 -5.90 0.86
C LEU A 94 9.35 -4.86 0.35
N GLU A 95 10.42 -4.61 1.11
CA GLU A 95 11.49 -3.69 0.71
C GLU A 95 12.20 -4.16 -0.56
N ASP A 96 12.48 -5.48 -0.71
CA ASP A 96 13.05 -6.03 -1.93
C ASP A 96 12.16 -5.80 -3.16
N CYS A 97 10.83 -5.94 -2.97
CA CYS A 97 9.86 -5.66 -4.02
C CYS A 97 9.88 -4.18 -4.42
N ILE A 98 9.93 -3.28 -3.42
CA ILE A 98 9.95 -1.83 -3.63
C ILE A 98 11.23 -1.39 -4.33
N GLN A 99 12.39 -1.94 -3.94
CA GLN A 99 13.68 -1.62 -4.58
C GLN A 99 13.70 -2.01 -6.05
N LYS A 100 13.12 -3.17 -6.39
CA LYS A 100 12.95 -3.58 -7.78
C LYS A 100 12.12 -2.58 -8.59
N MET A 101 11.05 -2.03 -8.02
CA MET A 101 10.23 -1.01 -8.69
C MET A 101 11.03 0.24 -9.06
N GLN A 102 12.01 0.66 -8.25
CA GLN A 102 12.84 1.84 -8.55
C GLN A 102 13.71 1.65 -9.80
N SER A 103 14.12 0.43 -10.09
CA SER A 103 14.95 0.09 -11.26
C SER A 103 14.15 -0.17 -12.53
N MET A 104 12.81 -0.21 -12.44
CA MET A 104 11.94 -0.45 -13.60
C MET A 104 11.82 0.78 -14.48
N ASP A 105 11.71 0.54 -15.79
CA ASP A 105 11.33 1.58 -16.74
C ASP A 105 9.82 1.51 -17.01
N PHE A 106 9.12 2.53 -16.56
CA PHE A 106 7.67 2.64 -16.75
C PHE A 106 7.37 3.50 -17.99
N ASN A 107 6.62 2.93 -18.91
CA ASN A 107 6.12 3.68 -20.06
C ASN A 107 4.98 4.61 -19.63
N CYS A 108 5.33 5.83 -19.19
CA CYS A 108 4.43 6.73 -18.47
C CYS A 108 3.54 7.58 -19.37
N LYS A 109 3.92 7.78 -20.64
CA LYS A 109 3.23 8.68 -21.55
C LYS A 109 3.24 8.12 -22.96
N LYS A 110 2.12 8.29 -23.66
CA LYS A 110 1.98 7.93 -25.07
C LYS A 110 1.07 8.95 -25.76
N VAL A 111 1.38 9.27 -27.00
CA VAL A 111 0.50 10.07 -27.86
C VAL A 111 -0.05 9.17 -28.97
N LEU A 112 -1.37 9.13 -29.08
CA LEU A 112 -2.09 8.47 -30.16
C LEU A 112 -2.53 9.55 -31.18
N LEU A 113 -2.55 9.21 -32.46
CA LEU A 113 -3.14 10.04 -33.49
C LEU A 113 -4.41 9.37 -34.01
N VAL A 114 -5.53 10.04 -33.83
CA VAL A 114 -6.85 9.57 -34.28
C VAL A 114 -7.46 10.64 -35.18
N ASN A 115 -7.55 10.38 -36.48
CA ASN A 115 -8.01 11.36 -37.49
C ASN A 115 -7.27 12.71 -37.34
N ASP A 116 -5.95 12.67 -37.26
CA ASP A 116 -5.05 13.83 -37.08
C ASP A 116 -5.22 14.57 -35.74
N MET A 117 -6.06 14.05 -34.83
CA MET A 117 -6.24 14.60 -33.48
C MET A 117 -5.33 13.86 -32.52
N PRO A 118 -4.43 14.56 -31.79
CA PRO A 118 -3.58 13.95 -30.81
C PRO A 118 -4.36 13.63 -29.53
N ILE A 119 -4.20 12.41 -29.01
CA ILE A 119 -4.71 11.96 -27.71
C ILE A 119 -3.50 11.62 -26.84
N GLU A 120 -3.30 12.37 -25.77
CA GLU A 120 -2.22 12.13 -24.83
C GLU A 120 -2.69 11.17 -23.72
N LEU A 121 -1.93 10.10 -23.52
CA LEU A 121 -2.16 9.09 -22.49
C LEU A 121 -1.12 9.23 -21.36
N ASN A 122 -1.58 9.12 -20.12
CA ASN A 122 -0.76 9.01 -18.91
C ASN A 122 -1.13 7.74 -18.15
N LEU A 123 -0.26 7.27 -17.23
CA LEU A 123 -0.66 6.23 -16.28
C LEU A 123 -1.79 6.75 -15.40
N PRO A 124 -2.77 5.88 -15.06
CA PRO A 124 -3.93 6.27 -14.28
C PRO A 124 -3.54 6.76 -12.87
N GLN A 125 -4.34 7.69 -12.34
CA GLN A 125 -4.18 8.19 -10.97
C GLN A 125 -5.00 7.38 -9.94
N MET A 126 -6.00 6.63 -10.40
CA MET A 126 -6.90 5.85 -9.56
C MET A 126 -6.26 4.51 -9.17
N LEU A 127 -6.36 4.14 -7.89
CA LEU A 127 -5.98 2.79 -7.42
C LEU A 127 -7.03 1.74 -7.79
N ASN A 128 -8.28 2.15 -7.97
CA ASN A 128 -9.42 1.28 -8.25
C ASN A 128 -9.96 1.60 -9.65
N ILE A 129 -9.68 0.74 -10.62
CA ILE A 129 -10.17 0.81 -12.00
C ILE A 129 -11.14 -0.35 -12.20
N LYS A 130 -12.44 -0.07 -12.37
CA LYS A 130 -13.49 -1.09 -12.41
C LYS A 130 -13.88 -1.51 -13.82
N ASP A 131 -13.97 -0.55 -14.71
CA ASP A 131 -14.48 -0.75 -16.06
C ASP A 131 -13.73 0.07 -17.12
N TYR A 132 -14.18 -0.07 -18.36
CA TYR A 132 -13.57 0.67 -19.48
C TYR A 132 -13.77 2.18 -19.41
N ALA A 133 -14.83 2.65 -18.76
CA ALA A 133 -15.06 4.09 -18.59
C ALA A 133 -14.01 4.66 -17.63
N ASP A 134 -13.76 3.97 -16.51
CA ASP A 134 -12.69 4.32 -15.55
C ASP A 134 -11.32 4.32 -16.25
N VAL A 135 -11.06 3.33 -17.14
CA VAL A 135 -9.82 3.27 -17.93
C VAL A 135 -9.67 4.52 -18.78
N LEU A 136 -10.67 4.87 -19.57
CA LEU A 136 -10.61 6.02 -20.46
C LEU A 136 -10.46 7.32 -19.66
N GLU A 137 -11.26 7.50 -18.63
CA GLU A 137 -11.27 8.72 -17.82
C GLU A 137 -9.95 8.92 -17.07
N SER A 138 -9.33 7.83 -16.61
CA SER A 138 -8.09 7.89 -15.82
C SER A 138 -6.81 7.96 -16.65
N VAL A 139 -6.83 7.44 -17.89
CA VAL A 139 -5.64 7.30 -18.74
C VAL A 139 -5.53 8.44 -19.75
N ILE A 140 -6.64 8.93 -20.29
CA ILE A 140 -6.63 10.01 -21.26
C ILE A 140 -6.41 11.35 -20.55
N ALA A 141 -5.24 11.94 -20.77
CA ALA A 141 -4.90 13.23 -20.19
C ALA A 141 -5.44 14.38 -21.05
N LYS A 142 -5.25 14.30 -22.40
CA LYS A 142 -5.67 15.35 -23.33
C LYS A 142 -6.23 14.77 -24.62
N VAL A 143 -7.19 15.49 -25.18
CA VAL A 143 -7.77 15.21 -26.50
C VAL A 143 -7.71 16.49 -27.33
N GLY A 144 -6.99 16.49 -28.47
CA GLY A 144 -6.83 17.66 -29.32
C GLY A 144 -6.18 18.86 -28.58
N GLY A 145 -5.32 18.60 -27.63
CA GLY A 145 -4.68 19.63 -26.79
C GLY A 145 -5.51 20.13 -25.60
N ILE A 146 -6.78 19.70 -25.45
CA ILE A 146 -7.65 20.07 -24.34
C ILE A 146 -7.45 19.04 -23.20
N GLU A 147 -7.17 19.51 -21.98
CA GLU A 147 -7.07 18.67 -20.79
C GLU A 147 -8.45 18.11 -20.42
N LEU A 148 -8.57 16.77 -20.37
CA LEU A 148 -9.84 16.10 -20.11
C LEU A 148 -10.40 16.45 -18.72
N HIS A 149 -9.51 16.55 -17.71
CA HIS A 149 -9.91 16.88 -16.33
C HIS A 149 -10.35 18.34 -16.13
N SER A 150 -10.03 19.25 -17.08
CA SER A 150 -10.52 20.63 -17.02
C SER A 150 -11.98 20.78 -17.50
N LEU A 151 -12.51 19.76 -18.17
CA LEU A 151 -13.89 19.74 -18.65
C LEU A 151 -14.85 19.40 -17.50
N ASN A 152 -16.08 19.94 -17.55
CA ASN A 152 -17.17 19.49 -16.70
C ASN A 152 -17.54 18.02 -17.03
N ALA A 153 -18.24 17.33 -16.12
CA ALA A 153 -18.56 15.91 -16.25
C ALA A 153 -19.34 15.59 -17.55
N MET A 154 -20.27 16.47 -17.96
CA MET A 154 -21.09 16.24 -19.16
C MET A 154 -20.27 16.36 -20.45
N ASP A 155 -19.43 17.37 -20.56
CA ASP A 155 -18.57 17.55 -21.73
C ASP A 155 -17.49 16.48 -21.79
N ARG A 156 -16.93 16.07 -20.66
CA ARG A 156 -15.99 14.95 -20.55
C ARG A 156 -16.60 13.66 -21.09
N THR A 157 -17.78 13.29 -20.61
CA THR A 157 -18.52 12.11 -21.07
C THR A 157 -18.81 12.19 -22.57
N ARG A 158 -19.17 13.37 -23.08
CA ARG A 158 -19.43 13.56 -24.50
C ARG A 158 -18.17 13.35 -25.35
N VAL A 159 -17.02 13.89 -24.91
CA VAL A 159 -15.72 13.68 -25.57
C VAL A 159 -15.35 12.20 -25.57
N LEU A 160 -15.41 11.54 -24.41
CA LEU A 160 -15.08 10.11 -24.28
C LEU A 160 -15.97 9.22 -25.18
N ASN A 161 -17.28 9.48 -25.21
CA ASN A 161 -18.22 8.72 -26.04
C ASN A 161 -18.04 8.98 -27.56
N SER A 162 -17.36 10.06 -27.95
CA SER A 162 -17.06 10.33 -29.34
C SER A 162 -15.80 9.62 -29.86
N LEU A 163 -15.00 9.03 -28.96
CA LEU A 163 -13.77 8.34 -29.33
C LEU A 163 -14.08 6.98 -29.99
N PRO A 164 -13.32 6.62 -31.04
CA PRO A 164 -13.44 5.29 -31.65
C PRO A 164 -13.10 4.17 -30.68
N ALA A 165 -13.75 3.00 -30.82
CA ALA A 165 -13.49 1.83 -29.98
C ALA A 165 -12.00 1.40 -29.99
N THR A 166 -11.28 1.62 -31.07
CA THR A 166 -9.85 1.35 -31.19
C THR A 166 -9.01 2.15 -30.19
N VAL A 167 -9.47 3.32 -29.74
CA VAL A 167 -8.79 4.12 -28.69
C VAL A 167 -8.86 3.40 -27.37
N ILE A 168 -10.00 2.78 -27.04
CA ILE A 168 -10.18 1.99 -25.82
C ILE A 168 -9.15 0.85 -25.77
N GLU A 169 -9.04 0.10 -26.87
CA GLU A 169 -8.08 -1.01 -26.98
C GLU A 169 -6.64 -0.53 -26.78
N GLN A 170 -6.30 0.63 -27.38
CA GLN A 170 -4.98 1.23 -27.25
C GLN A 170 -4.70 1.76 -25.85
N CYS A 171 -5.70 2.28 -25.12
CA CYS A 171 -5.59 2.65 -23.72
C CYS A 171 -5.35 1.42 -22.83
N VAL A 172 -6.11 0.34 -23.05
CA VAL A 172 -5.92 -0.92 -22.35
C VAL A 172 -4.53 -1.51 -22.59
N GLU A 173 -4.08 -1.49 -23.85
CA GLU A 173 -2.73 -1.95 -24.21
C GLU A 173 -1.64 -1.07 -23.58
N PHE A 174 -1.85 0.24 -23.53
CA PHE A 174 -0.94 1.17 -22.86
C PHE A 174 -0.80 0.86 -21.36
N ILE A 175 -1.92 0.64 -20.65
CA ILE A 175 -1.90 0.25 -19.25
C ILE A 175 -1.17 -1.08 -19.08
N LYS A 176 -1.51 -2.10 -19.88
CA LYS A 176 -0.85 -3.41 -19.81
C LYS A 176 0.66 -3.30 -19.98
N LYS A 177 1.13 -2.51 -20.93
CA LYS A 177 2.55 -2.26 -21.16
C LYS A 177 3.20 -1.46 -20.03
N GLY A 178 2.50 -0.45 -19.51
CA GLY A 178 2.96 0.35 -18.38
C GLY A 178 3.17 -0.48 -17.12
N PHE A 179 2.32 -1.48 -16.88
CA PHE A 179 2.42 -2.40 -15.74
C PHE A 179 3.17 -3.70 -16.03
N ALA A 180 3.55 -3.99 -17.29
CA ALA A 180 4.24 -5.22 -17.65
C ALA A 180 5.54 -5.40 -16.86
N ALA A 181 6.25 -4.31 -16.58
CA ALA A 181 7.44 -4.34 -15.73
C ALA A 181 7.13 -4.85 -14.31
N MET A 182 5.97 -4.53 -13.75
CA MET A 182 5.57 -4.98 -12.42
C MET A 182 5.11 -6.43 -12.38
N GLN A 183 4.52 -6.96 -13.46
CA GLN A 183 3.97 -8.31 -13.50
C GLN A 183 4.98 -9.40 -13.17
N HIS A 184 6.26 -9.21 -13.57
CA HIS A 184 7.31 -10.21 -13.38
C HIS A 184 8.05 -10.09 -12.03
N HIS A 185 7.82 -9.05 -11.25
CA HIS A 185 8.65 -8.73 -10.08
C HIS A 185 7.92 -8.84 -8.73
N TRP A 186 6.60 -8.98 -8.76
CA TRP A 186 5.76 -9.22 -7.57
C TRP A 186 5.48 -10.71 -7.36
N PHE A 187 6.40 -11.57 -7.82
CA PHE A 187 6.36 -12.97 -7.47
C PHE A 187 6.81 -13.14 -6.03
N ILE A 188 5.92 -13.66 -5.22
CA ILE A 188 6.27 -14.29 -3.97
C ILE A 188 6.84 -15.65 -4.36
N GLN A 189 8.16 -15.71 -4.52
CA GLN A 189 8.81 -17.01 -4.71
C GLN A 189 8.73 -17.76 -3.39
N PRO A 190 8.17 -18.97 -3.38
CA PRO A 190 8.33 -19.86 -2.25
C PRO A 190 9.80 -20.16 -2.05
N ASN A 191 10.21 -20.39 -0.81
CA ASN A 191 11.51 -21.02 -0.55
C ASN A 191 11.68 -22.22 -1.48
N GLU A 192 12.85 -22.37 -2.09
CA GLU A 192 13.21 -23.38 -3.11
C GLU A 192 12.87 -24.85 -2.74
N ALA A 193 12.40 -25.10 -1.53
CA ALA A 193 12.06 -26.44 -1.01
C ALA A 193 10.60 -26.86 -1.23
N VAL A 194 9.73 -26.00 -1.74
CA VAL A 194 8.31 -26.32 -1.93
C VAL A 194 7.90 -25.92 -3.33
N ASP A 195 7.42 -26.90 -4.13
CA ASP A 195 6.80 -26.73 -5.46
C ASP A 195 5.47 -25.96 -5.35
N THR A 196 5.49 -24.74 -4.81
CA THR A 196 4.33 -23.87 -4.79
C THR A 196 4.38 -22.96 -6.00
N PRO A 197 3.34 -22.90 -6.83
CA PRO A 197 3.27 -21.92 -7.91
C PRO A 197 3.36 -20.51 -7.30
N GLY A 198 4.23 -19.68 -7.82
CA GLY A 198 4.34 -18.28 -7.41
C GLY A 198 2.97 -17.60 -7.52
N ILE A 199 2.66 -16.70 -6.60
CA ILE A 199 1.47 -15.85 -6.71
C ILE A 199 1.78 -14.77 -7.73
N GLU A 200 1.19 -14.87 -8.91
CA GLU A 200 1.29 -13.82 -9.91
C GLU A 200 0.36 -12.68 -9.50
N LEU A 201 0.95 -11.55 -9.11
CA LEU A 201 0.22 -10.34 -8.84
C LEU A 201 0.08 -9.57 -10.16
N ASN A 202 -1.10 -9.67 -10.75
CA ASN A 202 -1.43 -8.98 -12.00
C ASN A 202 -1.87 -7.55 -11.70
N ALA A 203 -1.08 -6.55 -12.08
CA ALA A 203 -1.37 -5.13 -11.85
C ALA A 203 -2.54 -4.56 -12.67
N PHE A 204 -3.18 -5.37 -13.50
CA PHE A 204 -4.36 -5.03 -14.26
C PHE A 204 -5.63 -5.55 -13.55
N ASN A 205 -6.76 -4.85 -13.62
CA ASN A 205 -8.02 -5.19 -12.97
C ASN A 205 -8.00 -5.12 -11.42
N ASN A 206 -7.81 -3.92 -10.87
CA ASN A 206 -7.82 -3.66 -9.41
C ASN A 206 -6.68 -4.32 -8.61
N SER A 207 -5.73 -4.94 -9.25
CA SER A 207 -4.72 -5.72 -8.54
C SER A 207 -3.81 -4.86 -7.65
N LEU A 208 -3.56 -3.58 -7.96
CA LEU A 208 -2.82 -2.69 -7.03
C LEU A 208 -3.58 -2.50 -5.72
N LEU A 209 -4.89 -2.28 -5.78
CA LEU A 209 -5.73 -2.17 -4.60
C LEU A 209 -5.79 -3.50 -3.82
N GLU A 210 -5.93 -4.62 -4.51
CA GLU A 210 -5.94 -5.95 -3.88
C GLU A 210 -4.60 -6.27 -3.20
N ILE A 211 -3.47 -5.93 -3.82
CA ILE A 211 -2.16 -6.06 -3.19
C ILE A 211 -2.10 -5.19 -1.93
N LEU A 212 -2.53 -3.93 -2.01
CA LEU A 212 -2.54 -3.02 -0.86
C LEU A 212 -3.45 -3.55 0.26
N LYS A 213 -4.65 -4.03 -0.07
CA LYS A 213 -5.54 -4.69 0.90
C LYS A 213 -4.85 -5.87 1.57
N PHE A 214 -4.15 -6.68 0.80
CA PHE A 214 -3.41 -7.84 1.31
C PHE A 214 -2.27 -7.45 2.24
N ILE A 215 -1.39 -6.51 1.84
CA ILE A 215 -0.22 -6.13 2.64
C ILE A 215 -0.56 -5.33 3.91
N PHE A 216 -1.71 -4.65 3.91
CA PHE A 216 -2.20 -3.93 5.09
C PHE A 216 -3.19 -4.75 5.94
N LYS A 217 -3.60 -5.93 5.47
CA LYS A 217 -4.54 -6.77 6.21
C LYS A 217 -3.96 -7.18 7.56
N ASP A 218 -4.68 -6.86 8.62
CA ASP A 218 -4.39 -7.29 9.99
C ASP A 218 -5.72 -7.54 10.72
N ASP A 219 -5.66 -8.19 11.86
CA ASP A 219 -6.82 -8.33 12.73
C ASP A 219 -7.02 -7.03 13.53
N LEU A 220 -8.15 -6.37 13.31
CA LEU A 220 -8.51 -5.16 14.06
C LEU A 220 -8.50 -5.40 15.57
N MET A 221 -8.83 -6.62 16.02
CA MET A 221 -8.77 -6.99 17.43
C MET A 221 -7.33 -6.90 17.97
N ASN A 222 -6.33 -7.29 17.18
CA ASN A 222 -4.92 -7.14 17.56
C ASN A 222 -4.56 -5.67 17.80
N THR A 223 -5.06 -4.77 16.99
CA THR A 223 -4.85 -3.32 17.15
C THR A 223 -5.45 -2.82 18.47
N TYR A 224 -6.67 -3.23 18.81
CA TYR A 224 -7.29 -2.87 20.08
C TYR A 224 -6.61 -3.53 21.29
N ASN A 225 -6.17 -4.78 21.16
CA ASN A 225 -5.42 -5.48 22.21
C ASN A 225 -4.09 -4.77 22.50
N LEU A 226 -3.36 -4.31 21.48
CA LEU A 226 -2.15 -3.51 21.68
C LEU A 226 -2.47 -2.23 22.48
N LYS A 227 -3.47 -1.46 22.09
CA LYS A 227 -3.90 -0.25 22.81
C LYS A 227 -4.30 -0.55 24.26
N TYR A 228 -5.03 -1.65 24.48
CA TYR A 228 -5.43 -2.09 25.81
C TYR A 228 -4.22 -2.43 26.69
N ILE A 229 -3.22 -3.18 26.17
CA ILE A 229 -2.00 -3.53 26.91
C ILE A 229 -1.21 -2.26 27.24
N LEU A 230 -1.03 -1.34 26.29
CA LEU A 230 -0.34 -0.07 26.51
C LEU A 230 -1.02 0.75 27.63
N ALA A 231 -2.33 0.83 27.62
CA ALA A 231 -3.07 1.54 28.66
C ALA A 231 -3.03 0.85 30.03
N SER A 232 -3.29 -0.45 30.07
CA SER A 232 -3.48 -1.20 31.32
C SER A 232 -2.18 -1.58 32.02
N LYS A 233 -1.09 -1.75 31.27
CA LYS A 233 0.21 -2.25 31.79
C LYS A 233 1.29 -1.18 31.81
N LEU A 234 1.27 -0.26 30.86
CA LEU A 234 2.29 0.78 30.72
C LEU A 234 1.78 2.19 31.05
N ASN A 235 0.52 2.34 31.47
CA ASN A 235 -0.12 3.61 31.80
C ASN A 235 -0.05 4.64 30.65
N ILE A 236 0.02 4.18 29.39
CA ILE A 236 0.00 5.04 28.22
C ILE A 236 -1.46 5.38 27.93
N THR A 237 -1.80 6.66 27.92
CA THR A 237 -3.18 7.10 27.63
C THR A 237 -3.58 6.74 26.20
N PRO A 238 -4.89 6.58 25.90
CA PRO A 238 -5.34 6.30 24.54
C PRO A 238 -4.82 7.32 23.50
N ALA A 239 -4.80 8.61 23.83
CA ALA A 239 -4.28 9.65 22.95
C ALA A 239 -2.76 9.53 22.69
N GLN A 240 -1.99 9.11 23.70
CA GLN A 240 -0.57 8.84 23.53
C GLN A 240 -0.35 7.58 22.68
N ALA A 241 -1.14 6.51 22.91
CA ALA A 241 -1.08 5.30 22.09
C ALA A 241 -1.45 5.56 20.62
N ASP A 242 -2.43 6.43 20.38
CA ASP A 242 -2.85 6.84 19.03
C ASP A 242 -1.78 7.65 18.29
N ALA A 243 -0.90 8.34 19.02
CA ALA A 243 0.20 9.12 18.45
C ALA A 243 1.45 8.28 18.11
N LEU A 244 1.59 7.08 18.70
CA LEU A 244 2.68 6.15 18.39
C LEU A 244 2.44 5.48 17.04
N SER A 245 3.51 5.04 16.38
CA SER A 245 3.37 4.15 15.23
C SER A 245 3.00 2.71 15.67
N PRO A 246 2.39 1.89 14.81
CA PRO A 246 2.11 0.50 15.12
C PRO A 246 3.37 -0.30 15.51
N VAL A 247 4.52 -0.01 14.89
CA VAL A 247 5.79 -0.67 15.24
C VAL A 247 6.27 -0.28 16.63
N GLU A 248 6.18 1.00 17.00
CA GLU A 248 6.52 1.45 18.37
C GLU A 248 5.64 0.76 19.42
N CYS A 249 4.33 0.67 19.18
CA CYS A 249 3.41 -0.04 20.06
C CYS A 249 3.82 -1.51 20.26
N ARG A 250 4.22 -2.21 19.19
CA ARG A 250 4.69 -3.59 19.26
C ARG A 250 6.01 -3.71 20.04
N ILE A 251 6.93 -2.76 19.86
CA ILE A 251 8.19 -2.71 20.62
C ILE A 251 7.91 -2.59 22.13
N TYR A 252 7.05 -1.65 22.54
CA TYR A 252 6.70 -1.49 23.96
C TYR A 252 6.09 -2.77 24.56
N VAL A 253 5.19 -3.43 23.83
CA VAL A 253 4.60 -4.71 24.29
C VAL A 253 5.64 -5.83 24.33
N SER A 254 6.57 -5.89 23.38
CA SER A 254 7.67 -6.87 23.40
C SER A 254 8.56 -6.67 24.62
N LEU A 255 8.97 -5.45 24.93
CA LEU A 255 9.77 -5.12 26.11
C LEU A 255 9.06 -5.51 27.41
N LEU A 256 7.75 -5.25 27.50
CA LEU A 256 6.94 -5.68 28.65
C LEU A 256 6.94 -7.21 28.80
N ASN A 257 6.76 -7.94 27.71
CA ASN A 257 6.76 -9.41 27.72
C ASN A 257 8.12 -9.98 28.15
N ASP A 258 9.21 -9.39 27.70
CA ASP A 258 10.56 -9.76 28.11
C ASP A 258 10.79 -9.55 29.62
N GLU A 259 10.30 -8.41 30.14
CA GLU A 259 10.39 -8.13 31.58
C GLU A 259 9.58 -9.13 32.40
N VAL A 260 8.33 -9.38 32.04
CA VAL A 260 7.47 -10.38 32.71
C VAL A 260 8.09 -11.77 32.64
N SER A 261 8.69 -12.15 31.52
CA SER A 261 9.37 -13.45 31.38
C SER A 261 10.58 -13.58 32.29
N LYS A 262 11.38 -12.52 32.46
CA LYS A 262 12.50 -12.48 33.40
C LYS A 262 12.04 -12.59 34.84
N GLN A 263 10.99 -11.87 35.23
CA GLN A 263 10.42 -11.93 36.58
C GLN A 263 9.87 -13.32 36.89
N ASN A 264 9.15 -13.94 35.95
CA ASN A 264 8.63 -15.30 36.14
C ASN A 264 9.75 -16.32 36.31
N LYS A 265 10.85 -16.20 35.56
CA LYS A 265 12.01 -17.07 35.70
C LYS A 265 12.67 -16.90 37.06
N GLN A 266 12.87 -15.68 37.53
CA GLN A 266 13.43 -15.40 38.85
C GLN A 266 12.56 -16.00 39.98
N LEU A 267 11.23 -15.87 39.89
CA LEU A 267 10.29 -16.48 40.82
C LEU A 267 10.37 -18.01 40.84
N GLN A 268 10.51 -18.63 39.66
CA GLN A 268 10.70 -20.07 39.55
C GLN A 268 12.02 -20.53 40.21
N ASP A 269 13.11 -19.81 39.94
CA ASP A 269 14.42 -20.11 40.51
C ASP A 269 14.40 -19.97 42.06
N GLN A 270 13.76 -18.94 42.61
CA GLN A 270 13.56 -18.74 44.04
C GLN A 270 12.72 -19.87 44.65
N ASN A 271 11.61 -20.25 44.01
CA ASN A 271 10.76 -21.34 44.50
C ASN A 271 11.50 -22.70 44.46
N ASN A 272 12.34 -22.94 43.46
CA ASN A 272 13.15 -24.14 43.40
C ASN A 272 14.22 -24.14 44.51
N ALA A 273 14.93 -23.03 44.71
CA ALA A 273 15.91 -22.90 45.77
C ALA A 273 15.28 -23.11 47.15
N ALA A 274 14.08 -22.60 47.40
CA ALA A 274 13.35 -22.82 48.65
C ALA A 274 12.97 -24.30 48.88
N LYS A 275 12.69 -25.07 47.82
CA LYS A 275 12.39 -26.51 47.89
C LYS A 275 13.61 -27.36 48.23
N TYR A 276 14.83 -26.93 47.90
CA TYR A 276 16.05 -27.66 48.17
C TYR A 276 16.65 -27.34 49.57
N ASN A 277 16.11 -26.30 50.23
CA ASN A 277 16.53 -25.89 51.56
C ASN A 277 15.60 -26.41 52.69
N LEU A 278 14.64 -27.26 52.39
CA LEU A 278 13.77 -28.00 53.26
C LEU A 278 14.14 -29.50 53.24
#